data_1f2b81a5b7a512b8d0133ac94475792e
#
_entry.id   1f2b81a5b7a512b8d0133ac94475792e
#
_cell.length_a   1.000
_cell.length_b   1.000
_cell.length_c   1.000
_cell.angle_alpha   90.00
_cell.angle_beta   90.00
_cell.angle_gamma   90.00
#
_symmetry.space_group_name_H-M   'P 1'
#
loop_
_entity.id
_entity.type
_entity.pdbx_description
1 polymer ?
#
loop_
_entity_poly.entity_id
_entity_poly.type
_entity_poly.pdbx_seq_one_letter_code
_entity_poly.pdbx_strand_id
1 'polypeptide(L)'
;MIKAIATDLDGTLFYPKRKIRLLKNKNRKFLKKLNESDVEIVLVTGRNKSIVDKIEKKIKSKRKLSMVGCSGSLIIHDGDIIREKPIDKTKILKLLEEFDNEKEIKSTIFMGNFRGMLIDPTHFPRIISPLVILGLRFQGAYYEKSYLGRKRINEMLADENSKVFKVMPIFGYSDFGKRGMRKAKEFADRMRQKFGDDFEFFESGTAVEILAKGTNKAESLKELFSLYNIKDDEVLVVGDSGNDIPMLLQFPNSFAMKHAPEYVKKTAKEEIEYVYELEKYMTTK
;
A
#
# COMPACT_ATOMS: atom_id res chain seq x y z
N MET A 1 -10.76 -10.39 -23.58
CA MET A 1 -11.79 -10.36 -22.49
C MET A 1 -11.08 -10.10 -21.17
N ILE A 2 -11.61 -9.21 -20.33
CA ILE A 2 -10.99 -8.91 -19.02
C ILE A 2 -11.17 -10.10 -18.08
N LYS A 3 -10.04 -10.55 -17.48
CA LYS A 3 -9.98 -11.66 -16.53
C LYS A 3 -9.70 -11.22 -15.10
N ALA A 4 -9.11 -10.03 -14.91
CA ALA A 4 -8.78 -9.53 -13.58
C ALA A 4 -8.98 -8.02 -13.44
N ILE A 5 -9.27 -7.60 -12.20
CA ILE A 5 -9.24 -6.20 -11.77
C ILE A 5 -8.31 -6.07 -10.58
N ALA A 6 -7.29 -5.24 -10.71
CA ALA A 6 -6.35 -4.90 -9.65
C ALA A 6 -6.61 -3.47 -9.18
N THR A 7 -7.05 -3.29 -7.94
CA THR A 7 -7.42 -1.98 -7.39
C THR A 7 -6.62 -1.64 -6.15
N ASP A 8 -6.06 -0.43 -6.13
CA ASP A 8 -5.62 0.17 -4.87
C ASP A 8 -6.82 0.42 -3.94
N LEU A 9 -6.57 0.60 -2.65
CA LEU A 9 -7.59 0.76 -1.62
C LEU A 9 -7.74 2.21 -1.17
N ASP A 10 -6.68 2.76 -0.60
CA ASP A 10 -6.71 4.05 0.11
C ASP A 10 -6.67 5.22 -0.87
N GLY A 11 -7.77 5.91 -1.03
CA GLY A 11 -7.91 6.95 -2.05
C GLY A 11 -8.51 6.43 -3.36
N THR A 12 -8.51 5.11 -3.59
CA THR A 12 -9.03 4.47 -4.80
C THR A 12 -10.35 3.75 -4.50
N LEU A 13 -10.35 2.51 -4.07
CA LEU A 13 -11.58 1.75 -3.77
C LEU A 13 -12.39 2.39 -2.64
N PHE A 14 -11.71 3.00 -1.67
CA PHE A 14 -12.30 3.66 -0.50
C PHE A 14 -12.61 5.14 -0.69
N TYR A 15 -12.38 5.69 -1.89
CA TYR A 15 -12.70 7.08 -2.22
C TYR A 15 -14.23 7.34 -2.15
N PRO A 16 -14.66 8.57 -1.76
CA PRO A 16 -13.86 9.74 -1.41
C PRO A 16 -13.49 9.84 0.06
N LYS A 17 -13.88 8.92 0.94
CA LYS A 17 -13.67 9.06 2.38
C LYS A 17 -12.86 7.89 2.92
N ARG A 18 -11.67 8.20 3.42
CA ARG A 18 -10.84 7.33 4.26
C ARG A 18 -11.45 7.07 5.67
N LYS A 19 -12.79 7.20 5.85
CA LYS A 19 -13.47 7.10 7.16
C LYS A 19 -14.11 5.72 7.35
N ILE A 20 -14.56 5.45 8.57
CA ILE A 20 -15.11 4.21 9.16
C ILE A 20 -15.96 3.32 8.24
N ARG A 21 -16.61 3.86 7.23
CA ARG A 21 -17.31 3.12 6.17
C ARG A 21 -16.51 3.21 4.88
N LEU A 22 -15.47 2.40 4.80
CA LEU A 22 -14.46 2.44 3.77
C LEU A 22 -15.00 2.15 2.38
N LEU A 23 -16.01 1.33 2.25
CA LEU A 23 -16.50 0.88 0.96
C LEU A 23 -17.86 1.50 0.65
N LYS A 24 -17.94 2.37 -0.37
CA LYS A 24 -19.22 2.93 -0.85
C LYS A 24 -20.14 1.86 -1.41
N ASN A 25 -21.44 2.11 -1.35
CA ASN A 25 -22.45 1.14 -1.79
C ASN A 25 -22.27 0.71 -3.26
N LYS A 26 -21.94 1.62 -4.17
CA LYS A 26 -21.72 1.29 -5.59
C LYS A 26 -20.46 0.42 -5.77
N ASN A 27 -19.31 0.81 -5.21
CA ASN A 27 -18.10 -0.02 -5.25
C ASN A 27 -18.33 -1.39 -4.59
N ARG A 28 -19.07 -1.44 -3.47
CA ARG A 28 -19.42 -2.70 -2.81
C ARG A 28 -20.29 -3.62 -3.70
N LYS A 29 -21.30 -3.06 -4.37
CA LYS A 29 -22.15 -3.81 -5.30
C LYS A 29 -21.33 -4.33 -6.49
N PHE A 30 -20.46 -3.49 -7.01
CA PHE A 30 -19.56 -3.84 -8.10
C PHE A 30 -18.63 -5.00 -7.71
N LEU A 31 -17.88 -4.88 -6.60
CA LEU A 31 -17.04 -5.99 -6.12
C LEU A 31 -17.83 -7.26 -5.86
N LYS A 32 -19.06 -7.16 -5.32
CA LYS A 32 -19.91 -8.33 -5.11
C LYS A 32 -20.27 -9.00 -6.44
N LYS A 33 -20.66 -8.23 -7.46
CA LYS A 33 -20.94 -8.73 -8.80
C LYS A 33 -19.72 -9.43 -9.40
N LEU A 34 -18.52 -8.84 -9.29
CA LEU A 34 -17.27 -9.45 -9.73
C LEU A 34 -16.96 -10.75 -8.99
N ASN A 35 -17.17 -10.77 -7.69
CA ASN A 35 -16.93 -11.97 -6.88
C ASN A 35 -17.89 -13.12 -7.21
N GLU A 36 -19.01 -12.84 -7.88
CA GLU A 36 -19.99 -13.82 -8.41
C GLU A 36 -19.70 -14.19 -9.88
N SER A 37 -18.68 -13.63 -10.51
CA SER A 37 -18.21 -13.94 -11.87
C SER A 37 -16.84 -14.59 -11.83
N ASP A 38 -16.29 -14.97 -13.01
CA ASP A 38 -14.96 -15.55 -13.16
C ASP A 38 -13.83 -14.51 -13.15
N VAL A 39 -14.15 -13.21 -12.99
CA VAL A 39 -13.15 -12.14 -12.97
C VAL A 39 -12.43 -12.11 -11.62
N GLU A 40 -11.11 -12.20 -11.66
CA GLU A 40 -10.28 -12.16 -10.46
C GLU A 40 -10.24 -10.75 -9.86
N ILE A 41 -10.38 -10.65 -8.54
CA ILE A 41 -10.29 -9.39 -7.80
C ILE A 41 -8.99 -9.39 -7.00
N VAL A 42 -8.07 -8.49 -7.35
CA VAL A 42 -6.81 -8.32 -6.66
C VAL A 42 -6.81 -6.98 -5.91
N LEU A 43 -6.71 -7.05 -4.60
CA LEU A 43 -6.54 -5.87 -3.74
C LEU A 43 -5.06 -5.50 -3.70
N VAL A 44 -4.71 -4.32 -4.23
CA VAL A 44 -3.31 -3.87 -4.34
C VAL A 44 -3.10 -2.74 -3.36
N THR A 45 -2.39 -2.95 -2.24
CA THR A 45 -2.39 -1.98 -1.16
C THR A 45 -1.10 -1.94 -0.35
N GLY A 46 -0.81 -0.78 0.23
CA GLY A 46 0.22 -0.64 1.27
C GLY A 46 -0.12 -1.31 2.60
N ARG A 47 -1.35 -1.83 2.77
CA ARG A 47 -1.82 -2.49 4.00
C ARG A 47 -1.38 -3.94 4.07
N ASN A 48 -1.50 -4.52 5.29
CA ASN A 48 -1.23 -5.93 5.55
C ASN A 48 -2.49 -6.80 5.30
N LYS A 49 -2.33 -8.13 5.35
CA LYS A 49 -3.34 -9.18 5.13
C LYS A 49 -4.69 -8.93 5.83
N SER A 50 -4.67 -8.35 7.02
CA SER A 50 -5.87 -8.12 7.84
C SER A 50 -7.01 -7.35 7.15
N ILE A 51 -6.73 -6.64 6.06
CA ILE A 51 -7.74 -5.87 5.31
C ILE A 51 -8.61 -6.77 4.42
N VAL A 52 -8.07 -7.88 3.91
CA VAL A 52 -8.78 -8.80 3.01
C VAL A 52 -10.02 -9.35 3.68
N ASP A 53 -9.87 -9.95 4.87
CA ASP A 53 -10.98 -10.55 5.64
C ASP A 53 -12.13 -9.54 5.88
N LYS A 54 -11.77 -8.27 6.06
CA LYS A 54 -12.76 -7.20 6.30
C LYS A 54 -13.53 -6.83 5.03
N ILE A 55 -12.85 -6.82 3.89
CA ILE A 55 -13.50 -6.56 2.60
C ILE A 55 -14.38 -7.75 2.23
N GLU A 56 -13.86 -8.99 2.33
CA GLU A 56 -14.61 -10.23 2.07
C GLU A 56 -15.89 -10.26 2.90
N LYS A 57 -15.81 -10.03 4.22
CA LYS A 57 -16.98 -9.94 5.10
C LYS A 57 -17.95 -8.85 4.66
N LYS A 58 -17.42 -7.69 4.22
CA LYS A 58 -18.25 -6.53 3.82
C LYS A 58 -19.04 -6.76 2.55
N ILE A 59 -18.46 -7.45 1.57
CA ILE A 59 -19.13 -7.81 0.31
C ILE A 59 -19.90 -9.12 0.40
N LYS A 60 -19.76 -9.86 1.51
CA LYS A 60 -20.25 -11.25 1.68
C LYS A 60 -19.67 -12.15 0.58
N SER A 61 -18.34 -12.17 0.52
CA SER A 61 -17.59 -12.86 -0.53
C SER A 61 -17.91 -14.35 -0.56
N LYS A 62 -18.11 -14.90 -1.75
CA LYS A 62 -18.34 -16.35 -1.97
C LYS A 62 -17.02 -17.09 -2.22
N ARG A 63 -15.98 -16.37 -2.69
CA ARG A 63 -14.63 -16.88 -2.91
C ARG A 63 -13.61 -15.94 -2.26
N LYS A 64 -12.42 -16.43 -2.00
CA LYS A 64 -11.34 -15.62 -1.46
C LYS A 64 -10.91 -14.55 -2.47
N LEU A 65 -10.44 -13.41 -1.95
CA LEU A 65 -9.89 -12.33 -2.76
C LEU A 65 -8.36 -12.46 -2.77
N SER A 66 -7.78 -12.19 -3.92
CA SER A 66 -6.33 -12.06 -4.02
C SER A 66 -5.85 -10.71 -3.52
N MET A 67 -4.59 -10.65 -3.09
CA MET A 67 -3.98 -9.43 -2.57
C MET A 67 -2.52 -9.33 -2.95
N VAL A 68 -2.13 -8.14 -3.40
CA VAL A 68 -0.75 -7.65 -3.38
C VAL A 68 -0.64 -6.65 -2.24
N GLY A 69 -0.11 -7.11 -1.11
CA GLY A 69 -0.05 -6.37 0.16
C GLY A 69 1.31 -5.75 0.43
N CYS A 70 1.36 -4.88 1.45
CA CYS A 70 2.59 -4.19 1.85
C CYS A 70 3.32 -3.57 0.66
N SER A 71 2.56 -2.95 -0.27
CA SER A 71 3.06 -2.27 -1.48
C SER A 71 3.85 -3.17 -2.44
N GLY A 72 3.58 -4.48 -2.42
CA GLY A 72 4.24 -5.47 -3.27
C GLY A 72 5.06 -6.53 -2.51
N SER A 73 5.31 -6.37 -1.21
CA SER A 73 6.13 -7.33 -0.46
C SER A 73 5.40 -8.63 -0.11
N LEU A 74 4.08 -8.68 -0.26
CA LEU A 74 3.24 -9.82 0.10
C LEU A 74 2.27 -10.15 -1.03
N ILE A 75 2.21 -11.40 -1.47
CA ILE A 75 1.20 -11.88 -2.41
C ILE A 75 0.37 -12.96 -1.73
N ILE A 76 -0.96 -12.77 -1.79
CA ILE A 76 -1.95 -13.70 -1.25
C ILE A 76 -2.89 -14.10 -2.39
N HIS A 77 -3.16 -15.41 -2.52
CA HIS A 77 -4.16 -15.94 -3.43
C HIS A 77 -4.90 -17.10 -2.75
N ASP A 78 -6.21 -17.19 -2.96
CA ASP A 78 -7.10 -18.17 -2.33
C ASP A 78 -6.96 -18.26 -0.79
N GLY A 79 -6.57 -17.14 -0.15
CA GLY A 79 -6.37 -17.05 1.29
C GLY A 79 -4.97 -17.46 1.76
N ASP A 80 -4.15 -18.04 0.89
CA ASP A 80 -2.79 -18.48 1.18
C ASP A 80 -1.75 -17.43 0.79
N ILE A 81 -0.68 -17.34 1.58
CA ILE A 81 0.47 -16.50 1.26
C ILE A 81 1.33 -17.29 0.27
N ILE A 82 1.38 -16.83 -0.98
CA ILE A 82 2.17 -17.48 -2.04
C ILE A 82 3.55 -16.85 -2.23
N ARG A 83 3.74 -15.61 -1.75
CA ARG A 83 5.05 -14.95 -1.77
C ARG A 83 5.19 -13.91 -0.66
N GLU A 84 6.36 -13.91 -0.04
CA GLU A 84 6.83 -12.86 0.88
C GLU A 84 8.22 -12.39 0.44
N LYS A 85 8.42 -11.08 0.42
CA LYS A 85 9.73 -10.46 0.13
C LYS A 85 10.10 -9.48 1.24
N PRO A 86 10.65 -9.98 2.36
CA PRO A 86 11.04 -9.16 3.49
C PRO A 86 12.30 -8.34 3.17
N ILE A 87 12.43 -7.23 3.88
CA ILE A 87 13.66 -6.44 3.92
C ILE A 87 14.67 -7.15 4.84
N ASP A 88 15.93 -7.21 4.43
CA ASP A 88 17.03 -7.69 5.26
C ASP A 88 17.17 -6.79 6.50
N LYS A 89 17.19 -7.42 7.69
CA LYS A 89 17.27 -6.70 8.96
C LYS A 89 18.58 -5.95 9.16
N THR A 90 19.68 -6.45 8.62
CA THR A 90 20.97 -5.76 8.68
C THR A 90 20.94 -4.46 7.89
N LYS A 91 20.21 -4.46 6.77
CA LYS A 91 19.97 -3.26 5.95
C LYS A 91 19.02 -2.28 6.67
N ILE A 92 18.01 -2.78 7.41
CA ILE A 92 17.14 -1.93 8.23
C ILE A 92 17.92 -1.19 9.31
N LEU A 93 18.90 -1.84 9.95
CA LEU A 93 19.74 -1.18 10.96
C LEU A 93 20.49 0.02 10.36
N LYS A 94 21.04 -0.11 9.15
CA LYS A 94 21.68 1.00 8.42
C LYS A 94 20.71 2.14 8.13
N LEU A 95 19.46 1.83 7.76
CA LEU A 95 18.41 2.86 7.58
C LEU A 95 18.09 3.58 8.89
N LEU A 96 18.03 2.87 10.01
CA LEU A 96 17.73 3.46 11.31
C LEU A 96 18.80 4.45 11.75
N GLU A 97 20.08 4.20 11.44
CA GLU A 97 21.18 5.15 11.68
C GLU A 97 20.97 6.46 10.90
N GLU A 98 20.51 6.38 9.65
CA GLU A 98 20.17 7.57 8.87
C GLU A 98 18.95 8.30 9.45
N PHE A 99 17.93 7.56 9.91
CA PHE A 99 16.72 8.14 10.48
C PHE A 99 16.98 8.86 11.81
N ASP A 100 17.89 8.37 12.61
CA ASP A 100 18.27 9.00 13.88
C ASP A 100 18.93 10.38 13.65
N ASN A 101 19.58 10.57 12.48
CA ASN A 101 20.16 11.85 12.07
C ASN A 101 19.17 12.78 11.33
N GLU A 102 17.99 12.29 10.91
CA GLU A 102 17.01 13.05 10.14
C GLU A 102 15.92 13.68 11.03
N LYS A 103 16.16 14.92 11.48
CA LYS A 103 15.25 15.65 12.39
C LYS A 103 13.83 15.88 11.83
N GLU A 104 13.65 15.80 10.52
CA GLU A 104 12.37 16.02 9.88
C GLU A 104 11.44 14.80 9.95
N ILE A 105 11.96 13.60 10.23
CA ILE A 105 11.15 12.40 10.47
C ILE A 105 10.39 12.57 11.79
N LYS A 106 9.07 12.49 11.73
CA LYS A 106 8.19 12.61 12.91
C LYS A 106 7.95 11.26 13.58
N SER A 107 7.82 10.24 12.79
CA SER A 107 7.70 8.85 13.25
C SER A 107 8.06 7.90 12.10
N THR A 108 8.41 6.66 12.44
CA THR A 108 8.62 5.60 11.47
C THR A 108 7.70 4.43 11.75
N ILE A 109 7.01 3.94 10.73
CA ILE A 109 6.11 2.79 10.82
C ILE A 109 6.80 1.57 10.20
N PHE A 110 6.72 0.43 10.90
CA PHE A 110 7.19 -0.87 10.43
C PHE A 110 5.98 -1.78 10.25
N MET A 111 5.94 -2.48 9.13
CA MET A 111 4.93 -3.48 8.79
C MET A 111 5.59 -4.79 8.40
N GLY A 112 5.01 -5.90 8.81
CA GLY A 112 5.60 -7.22 8.59
C GLY A 112 4.64 -8.37 8.89
N ASN A 113 5.20 -9.56 9.12
CA ASN A 113 4.42 -10.74 9.54
C ASN A 113 3.96 -10.69 11.00
N PHE A 114 4.41 -9.70 11.76
CA PHE A 114 3.98 -9.47 13.14
C PHE A 114 2.62 -8.77 13.20
N ARG A 115 1.96 -8.89 14.36
CA ARG A 115 0.61 -8.36 14.54
C ARG A 115 0.60 -6.84 14.58
N GLY A 116 -0.06 -6.22 13.60
CA GLY A 116 -0.28 -4.77 13.55
C GLY A 116 0.92 -3.99 13.00
N MET A 117 1.02 -2.74 13.39
CA MET A 117 2.11 -1.82 13.00
C MET A 117 2.97 -1.50 14.23
N LEU A 118 4.28 -1.53 14.08
CA LEU A 118 5.20 -0.98 15.08
C LEU A 118 5.55 0.45 14.68
N ILE A 119 5.50 1.37 15.64
CA ILE A 119 5.72 2.80 15.40
C ILE A 119 6.86 3.28 16.30
N ASP A 120 7.90 3.83 15.66
CA ASP A 120 8.95 4.57 16.34
C ASP A 120 8.59 6.07 16.36
N PRO A 121 8.31 6.65 17.53
CA PRO A 121 8.01 8.08 17.65
C PRO A 121 9.29 8.93 17.78
N THR A 122 10.29 8.72 16.94
CA THR A 122 11.70 9.16 17.05
C THR A 122 11.87 10.62 17.51
N HIS A 123 11.05 11.55 17.04
CA HIS A 123 11.13 12.99 17.39
C HIS A 123 9.85 13.52 18.02
N PHE A 124 9.00 12.66 18.59
CA PHE A 124 7.80 13.07 19.30
C PHE A 124 7.98 13.02 20.81
N PRO A 125 7.53 14.06 21.54
CA PRO A 125 7.47 13.97 22.99
C PRO A 125 6.61 12.77 23.42
N ARG A 126 7.14 11.91 24.30
CA ARG A 126 6.45 10.70 24.79
C ARG A 126 5.05 10.97 25.34
N ILE A 127 4.83 12.15 25.90
CA ILE A 127 3.52 12.63 26.41
C ILE A 127 2.45 12.72 25.32
N ILE A 128 2.83 13.05 24.07
CA ILE A 128 1.88 13.24 22.96
C ILE A 128 1.62 11.92 22.19
N SER A 129 2.44 10.88 22.45
CA SER A 129 2.35 9.59 21.76
C SER A 129 0.95 8.95 21.75
N PRO A 130 0.15 8.95 22.86
CA PRO A 130 -1.22 8.42 22.84
C PRO A 130 -2.16 9.17 21.92
N LEU A 131 -2.00 10.52 21.83
CA LEU A 131 -2.81 11.36 20.93
C LEU A 131 -2.46 11.11 19.46
N VAL A 132 -1.19 10.84 19.16
CA VAL A 132 -0.75 10.47 17.79
C VAL A 132 -1.36 9.14 17.39
N ILE A 133 -1.34 8.12 18.26
CA ILE A 133 -2.00 6.83 17.98
C ILE A 133 -3.50 7.04 17.76
N LEU A 134 -4.13 7.84 18.59
CA LEU A 134 -5.55 8.16 18.44
C LEU A 134 -5.80 8.85 17.10
N GLY A 135 -4.96 9.81 16.71
CA GLY A 135 -5.01 10.49 15.41
C GLY A 135 -4.83 9.52 14.25
N LEU A 136 -3.84 8.63 14.30
CA LEU A 136 -3.62 7.58 13.28
C LEU A 136 -4.81 6.62 13.19
N ARG A 137 -5.45 6.29 14.33
CA ARG A 137 -6.71 5.53 14.35
C ARG A 137 -7.83 6.26 13.61
N PHE A 138 -7.92 7.57 13.72
CA PHE A 138 -8.94 8.38 13.03
C PHE A 138 -8.62 8.63 11.55
N GLN A 139 -7.36 8.59 11.14
CA GLN A 139 -6.94 8.88 9.76
C GLN A 139 -6.90 7.65 8.81
N GLY A 140 -7.37 6.49 9.24
CA GLY A 140 -7.48 5.32 8.35
C GLY A 140 -6.42 4.22 8.56
N ALA A 141 -5.41 4.41 9.45
CA ALA A 141 -4.66 3.30 10.05
C ALA A 141 -5.57 2.42 10.95
N TYR A 142 -6.85 2.62 10.83
CA TYR A 142 -7.98 2.27 11.67
C TYR A 142 -8.17 0.78 11.90
N TYR A 143 -7.63 -0.05 11.02
CA TYR A 143 -7.89 -1.49 11.07
C TYR A 143 -6.72 -2.30 11.59
N GLU A 144 -5.57 -1.70 11.79
CA GLU A 144 -4.41 -2.39 12.32
C GLU A 144 -4.08 -1.89 13.73
N LYS A 145 -3.82 -2.83 14.64
CA LYS A 145 -3.33 -2.47 15.96
C LYS A 145 -1.96 -1.81 15.82
N SER A 146 -1.78 -0.70 16.52
CA SER A 146 -0.53 0.04 16.52
C SER A 146 0.15 -0.07 17.88
N TYR A 147 1.44 -0.35 17.89
CA TYR A 147 2.25 -0.48 19.07
C TYR A 147 3.41 0.51 18.99
N LEU A 148 3.60 1.31 20.05
CA LEU A 148 4.65 2.30 20.13
C LEU A 148 5.89 1.80 20.83
N GLY A 149 7.04 2.28 20.36
CA GLY A 149 8.29 2.30 21.09
C GLY A 149 9.44 1.55 20.42
N ARG A 150 10.60 2.17 20.46
CA ARG A 150 11.87 1.66 19.94
C ARG A 150 12.23 0.29 20.53
N LYS A 151 11.91 0.03 21.81
CA LYS A 151 12.15 -1.27 22.44
C LYS A 151 11.50 -2.41 21.67
N ARG A 152 10.23 -2.27 21.26
CA ARG A 152 9.51 -3.30 20.49
C ARG A 152 10.09 -3.49 19.09
N ILE A 153 10.60 -2.42 18.49
CA ILE A 153 11.28 -2.51 17.19
C ILE A 153 12.58 -3.28 17.34
N ASN A 154 13.37 -3.02 18.39
CA ASN A 154 14.60 -3.76 18.65
C ASN A 154 14.30 -5.24 18.95
N GLU A 155 13.26 -5.56 19.73
CA GLU A 155 12.79 -6.92 19.98
C GLU A 155 12.40 -7.62 18.65
N MET A 156 11.66 -6.94 17.80
CA MET A 156 11.26 -7.44 16.47
C MET A 156 12.48 -7.67 15.56
N LEU A 157 13.44 -6.76 15.55
CA LEU A 157 14.65 -6.91 14.75
C LEU A 157 15.54 -8.06 15.24
N ALA A 158 15.53 -8.35 16.55
CA ALA A 158 16.27 -9.45 17.15
C ALA A 158 15.59 -10.82 17.00
N ASP A 159 14.27 -10.85 16.79
CA ASP A 159 13.51 -12.09 16.62
C ASP A 159 13.68 -12.66 15.22
N GLU A 160 14.36 -13.79 15.06
CA GLU A 160 14.66 -14.44 13.79
C GLU A 160 13.40 -14.75 12.94
N ASN A 161 12.26 -14.99 13.57
CA ASN A 161 10.99 -15.32 12.90
C ASN A 161 10.24 -14.07 12.40
N SER A 162 10.59 -12.89 12.88
CA SER A 162 9.99 -11.65 12.44
C SER A 162 10.51 -11.25 11.06
N LYS A 163 9.59 -10.93 10.15
CA LYS A 163 9.87 -10.44 8.80
C LYS A 163 9.33 -9.02 8.67
N VAL A 164 10.14 -8.09 8.20
CA VAL A 164 9.73 -6.71 7.90
C VAL A 164 9.49 -6.58 6.40
N PHE A 165 8.29 -6.20 6.01
CA PHE A 165 7.91 -6.04 4.61
C PHE A 165 8.00 -4.60 4.14
N LYS A 166 7.81 -3.64 5.05
CA LYS A 166 7.83 -2.22 4.73
C LYS A 166 8.29 -1.40 5.94
N VAL A 167 9.12 -0.42 5.67
CA VAL A 167 9.49 0.66 6.60
C VAL A 167 8.99 1.98 6.03
N MET A 168 8.39 2.83 6.85
CA MET A 168 7.73 4.04 6.36
C MET A 168 8.00 5.24 7.29
N PRO A 169 9.05 6.03 7.05
CA PRO A 169 9.27 7.31 7.72
C PRO A 169 8.23 8.35 7.28
N ILE A 170 7.72 9.12 8.25
CA ILE A 170 6.65 10.11 8.09
C ILE A 170 7.18 11.51 8.40
N PHE A 171 6.96 12.45 7.48
CA PHE A 171 7.42 13.84 7.54
C PHE A 171 6.32 14.85 7.92
N GLY A 172 5.12 14.37 8.11
CA GLY A 172 3.96 15.18 8.52
C GLY A 172 2.73 14.34 8.78
N TYR A 173 1.79 14.87 9.57
CA TYR A 173 0.55 14.14 9.94
C TYR A 173 -0.67 14.55 9.11
N SER A 174 -0.50 15.46 8.15
CA SER A 174 -1.53 15.90 7.23
C SER A 174 -1.12 15.56 5.80
N ASP A 175 -1.93 14.79 5.10
CA ASP A 175 -1.75 14.48 3.68
C ASP A 175 -1.74 15.73 2.78
N PHE A 176 -2.23 16.86 3.30
CA PHE A 176 -2.27 18.15 2.60
C PHE A 176 -1.09 19.08 2.94
N GLY A 177 -0.16 18.62 3.76
CA GLY A 177 0.99 19.42 4.17
C GLY A 177 2.06 19.49 3.08
N LYS A 178 2.00 20.51 2.19
CA LYS A 178 3.00 20.74 1.12
C LYS A 178 4.46 20.66 1.63
N ARG A 179 4.72 21.14 2.85
CA ARG A 179 6.04 21.06 3.48
C ARG A 179 6.45 19.63 3.75
N GLY A 180 5.56 18.81 4.33
CA GLY A 180 5.83 17.39 4.61
C GLY A 180 6.06 16.59 3.33
N MET A 181 5.25 16.82 2.30
CA MET A 181 5.42 16.16 1.00
C MET A 181 6.76 16.51 0.35
N ARG A 182 7.17 17.78 0.39
CA ARG A 182 8.48 18.21 -0.11
C ARG A 182 9.62 17.53 0.64
N LYS A 183 9.54 17.47 1.98
CA LYS A 183 10.55 16.81 2.82
C LYS A 183 10.62 15.30 2.55
N ALA A 184 9.48 14.64 2.38
CA ALA A 184 9.43 13.23 1.99
C ALA A 184 10.12 12.99 0.65
N LYS A 185 9.88 13.85 -0.34
CA LYS A 185 10.52 13.75 -1.66
C LYS A 185 12.04 13.98 -1.57
N GLU A 186 12.48 15.07 -0.92
CA GLU A 186 13.91 15.39 -0.73
C GLU A 186 14.63 14.22 -0.02
N PHE A 187 13.99 13.63 0.98
CA PHE A 187 14.54 12.47 1.68
C PHE A 187 14.59 11.24 0.77
N ALA A 188 13.51 10.92 0.04
CA ALA A 188 13.48 9.78 -0.87
C ALA A 188 14.57 9.89 -1.96
N ASP A 189 14.78 11.09 -2.53
CA ASP A 189 15.79 11.32 -3.55
C ASP A 189 17.21 11.08 -3.00
N ARG A 190 17.53 11.56 -1.78
CA ARG A 190 18.81 11.29 -1.11
C ARG A 190 19.01 9.80 -0.81
N MET A 191 17.97 9.15 -0.30
CA MET A 191 18.03 7.72 0.05
C MET A 191 18.18 6.83 -1.18
N ARG A 192 17.55 7.17 -2.31
CA ARG A 192 17.75 6.46 -3.59
C ARG A 192 19.21 6.54 -4.05
N GLN A 193 19.87 7.71 -3.91
CA GLN A 193 21.29 7.85 -4.26
C GLN A 193 22.20 7.00 -3.36
N LYS A 194 21.85 6.87 -2.07
CA LYS A 194 22.69 6.18 -1.09
C LYS A 194 22.42 4.68 -0.99
N PHE A 195 21.17 4.27 -1.13
CA PHE A 195 20.70 2.91 -0.85
C PHE A 195 19.81 2.32 -1.96
N GLY A 196 19.83 2.91 -3.16
CA GLY A 196 19.00 2.47 -4.27
C GLY A 196 19.30 1.06 -4.78
N ASP A 197 20.49 0.52 -4.47
CA ASP A 197 20.84 -0.87 -4.76
C ASP A 197 20.22 -1.87 -3.77
N ASP A 198 19.88 -1.41 -2.57
CA ASP A 198 19.33 -2.24 -1.49
C ASP A 198 17.82 -2.16 -1.35
N PHE A 199 17.23 -1.00 -1.72
CA PHE A 199 15.83 -0.70 -1.46
C PHE A 199 15.14 -0.02 -2.64
N GLU A 200 13.80 -0.13 -2.64
CA GLU A 200 12.91 0.74 -3.40
C GLU A 200 12.31 1.81 -2.48
N PHE A 201 12.15 3.03 -3.03
CA PHE A 201 11.61 4.18 -2.31
C PHE A 201 10.45 4.79 -3.10
N PHE A 202 9.26 4.85 -2.49
CA PHE A 202 8.07 5.44 -3.10
C PHE A 202 7.50 6.55 -2.21
N GLU A 203 7.24 7.71 -2.78
CA GLU A 203 6.53 8.79 -2.09
C GLU A 203 5.04 8.46 -1.98
N SER A 204 4.49 8.60 -0.76
CA SER A 204 3.08 8.42 -0.47
C SER A 204 2.60 9.55 0.45
N GLY A 205 2.20 10.66 -0.15
CA GLY A 205 1.84 11.87 0.59
C GLY A 205 3.01 12.43 1.39
N THR A 206 2.89 12.49 2.71
CA THR A 206 3.95 12.96 3.62
C THR A 206 4.84 11.83 4.15
N ALA A 207 4.77 10.66 3.56
CA ALA A 207 5.55 9.48 3.93
C ALA A 207 6.40 8.98 2.76
N VAL A 208 7.44 8.20 3.07
CA VAL A 208 8.21 7.44 2.09
C VAL A 208 8.07 5.96 2.42
N GLU A 209 7.57 5.17 1.49
CA GLU A 209 7.53 3.71 1.61
C GLU A 209 8.86 3.13 1.16
N ILE A 210 9.50 2.36 2.02
CA ILE A 210 10.78 1.70 1.77
C ILE A 210 10.55 0.20 1.77
N LEU A 211 10.90 -0.44 0.65
CA LEU A 211 10.69 -1.86 0.39
C LEU A 211 12.01 -2.52 0.02
N ALA A 212 12.06 -3.84 0.05
CA ALA A 212 13.20 -4.58 -0.50
C ALA A 212 13.39 -4.28 -1.99
N LYS A 213 14.63 -4.27 -2.46
CA LYS A 213 14.97 -4.02 -3.88
C LYS A 213 14.18 -4.93 -4.83
N GLY A 214 13.72 -4.36 -5.95
CA GLY A 214 12.89 -5.05 -6.94
C GLY A 214 11.49 -5.41 -6.42
N THR A 215 10.97 -4.67 -5.44
CA THR A 215 9.63 -4.84 -4.90
C THR A 215 8.78 -3.62 -5.21
N ASN A 216 7.71 -3.80 -5.96
CA ASN A 216 6.69 -2.81 -6.21
C ASN A 216 5.36 -3.48 -6.59
N LYS A 217 4.30 -2.68 -6.68
CA LYS A 217 2.95 -3.18 -7.01
C LYS A 217 2.90 -3.88 -8.39
N ALA A 218 3.62 -3.37 -9.39
CA ALA A 218 3.60 -3.92 -10.74
C ALA A 218 4.27 -5.29 -10.83
N GLU A 219 5.51 -5.41 -10.32
CA GLU A 219 6.24 -6.68 -10.35
C GLU A 219 5.47 -7.80 -9.63
N SER A 220 4.84 -7.47 -8.51
CA SER A 220 4.06 -8.44 -7.74
C SER A 220 2.75 -8.82 -8.42
N LEU A 221 2.10 -7.90 -9.15
CA LEU A 221 0.95 -8.22 -9.98
C LEU A 221 1.35 -9.11 -11.16
N LYS A 222 2.46 -8.82 -11.84
CA LYS A 222 2.96 -9.66 -12.94
C LYS A 222 3.27 -11.08 -12.47
N GLU A 223 3.94 -11.20 -11.32
CA GLU A 223 4.23 -12.49 -10.71
C GLU A 223 2.92 -13.26 -10.43
N LEU A 224 1.94 -12.61 -9.78
CA LEU A 224 0.64 -13.21 -9.51
C LEU A 224 -0.07 -13.65 -10.79
N PHE A 225 -0.18 -12.77 -11.79
CA PHE A 225 -0.89 -13.07 -13.02
C PHE A 225 -0.19 -14.12 -13.89
N SER A 226 1.14 -14.18 -13.86
CA SER A 226 1.90 -15.21 -14.57
C SER A 226 1.59 -16.63 -14.05
N LEU A 227 1.37 -16.78 -12.73
CA LEU A 227 1.02 -18.06 -12.11
C LEU A 227 -0.36 -18.57 -12.58
N TYR A 228 -1.24 -17.69 -13.04
CA TYR A 228 -2.61 -18.01 -13.44
C TYR A 228 -2.86 -17.79 -14.94
N ASN A 229 -1.79 -17.58 -15.74
CA ASN A 229 -1.88 -17.36 -17.19
C ASN A 229 -2.83 -16.20 -17.57
N ILE A 230 -2.82 -15.13 -16.78
CA ILE A 230 -3.55 -13.90 -17.08
C ILE A 230 -2.56 -12.92 -17.74
N LYS A 231 -2.89 -12.45 -18.94
CA LYS A 231 -2.06 -11.51 -19.69
C LYS A 231 -2.28 -10.07 -19.23
N ASP A 232 -1.29 -9.20 -19.43
CA ASP A 232 -1.34 -7.80 -19.02
C ASP A 232 -2.54 -7.04 -19.65
N ASP A 233 -2.93 -7.36 -20.88
CA ASP A 233 -4.07 -6.77 -21.60
C ASP A 233 -5.44 -7.31 -21.15
N GLU A 234 -5.45 -8.37 -20.35
CA GLU A 234 -6.66 -8.94 -19.74
C GLU A 234 -6.92 -8.38 -18.32
N VAL A 235 -6.12 -7.40 -17.87
CA VAL A 235 -6.19 -6.82 -16.52
C VAL A 235 -6.57 -5.34 -16.59
N LEU A 236 -7.52 -4.92 -15.75
CA LEU A 236 -7.75 -3.50 -15.46
C LEU A 236 -7.05 -3.14 -14.14
N VAL A 237 -6.20 -2.12 -14.15
CA VAL A 237 -5.52 -1.63 -12.93
C VAL A 237 -5.97 -0.20 -12.61
N VAL A 238 -6.14 0.12 -11.31
CA VAL A 238 -6.54 1.45 -10.87
C VAL A 238 -5.83 1.88 -9.60
N GLY A 239 -5.38 3.15 -9.56
CA GLY A 239 -4.66 3.74 -8.43
C GLY A 239 -4.75 5.25 -8.38
N ASP A 240 -4.22 5.88 -7.32
CA ASP A 240 -4.28 7.33 -7.10
C ASP A 240 -2.99 7.98 -6.59
N SER A 241 -1.96 7.22 -6.28
CA SER A 241 -0.76 7.73 -5.61
C SER A 241 0.56 7.29 -6.24
N GLY A 242 1.68 7.85 -5.77
CA GLY A 242 3.01 7.62 -6.37
C GLY A 242 3.45 6.16 -6.36
N ASN A 243 3.04 5.37 -5.35
CA ASN A 243 3.34 3.94 -5.31
C ASN A 243 2.51 3.09 -6.29
N ASP A 244 1.50 3.68 -6.97
CA ASP A 244 0.72 3.04 -8.03
C ASP A 244 1.34 3.24 -9.42
N ILE A 245 2.21 4.24 -9.59
CA ILE A 245 2.82 4.56 -10.89
C ILE A 245 3.41 3.34 -11.58
N PRO A 246 4.17 2.45 -10.91
CA PRO A 246 4.70 1.27 -11.58
C PRO A 246 3.61 0.41 -12.26
N MET A 247 2.47 0.16 -11.56
CA MET A 247 1.40 -0.65 -12.16
C MET A 247 0.61 0.12 -13.22
N LEU A 248 0.44 1.45 -13.08
CA LEU A 248 -0.24 2.25 -14.08
C LEU A 248 0.54 2.34 -15.40
N LEU A 249 1.87 2.35 -15.34
CA LEU A 249 2.74 2.33 -16.52
C LEU A 249 2.86 0.93 -17.16
N GLN A 250 2.83 -0.13 -16.33
CA GLN A 250 3.07 -1.49 -16.78
C GLN A 250 1.87 -2.10 -17.51
N PHE A 251 0.66 -1.83 -17.02
CA PHE A 251 -0.55 -2.48 -17.57
C PHE A 251 -1.25 -1.58 -18.58
N PRO A 252 -1.57 -2.09 -19.81
CA PRO A 252 -2.13 -1.27 -20.88
C PRO A 252 -3.53 -0.75 -20.59
N ASN A 253 -4.30 -1.39 -19.72
CA ASN A 253 -5.62 -0.94 -19.28
C ASN A 253 -5.54 -0.34 -17.87
N SER A 254 -4.89 0.81 -17.77
CA SER A 254 -4.63 1.51 -16.51
C SER A 254 -5.49 2.75 -16.32
N PHE A 255 -5.93 2.97 -15.10
CA PHE A 255 -6.83 4.05 -14.72
C PHE A 255 -6.32 4.79 -13.50
N ALA A 256 -6.20 6.11 -13.60
CA ALA A 256 -5.95 6.97 -12.45
C ALA A 256 -7.27 7.52 -11.90
N MET A 257 -7.34 7.71 -10.59
CA MET A 257 -8.46 8.42 -9.99
C MET A 257 -8.41 9.90 -10.37
N LYS A 258 -9.56 10.52 -10.72
CA LYS A 258 -9.63 11.94 -11.12
C LYS A 258 -9.02 12.92 -10.11
N HIS A 259 -9.07 12.59 -8.80
CA HIS A 259 -8.48 13.42 -7.75
C HIS A 259 -6.99 13.15 -7.51
N ALA A 260 -6.41 12.17 -8.21
CA ALA A 260 -4.97 11.90 -8.11
C ALA A 260 -4.13 13.09 -8.57
N PRO A 261 -2.90 13.26 -8.06
CA PRO A 261 -1.99 14.29 -8.54
C PRO A 261 -1.71 14.15 -10.04
N GLU A 262 -1.49 15.27 -10.73
CA GLU A 262 -1.26 15.30 -12.19
C GLU A 262 -0.12 14.38 -12.64
N TYR A 263 0.96 14.25 -11.85
CA TYR A 263 2.07 13.37 -12.19
C TYR A 263 1.69 11.87 -12.16
N VAL A 264 0.67 11.49 -11.37
CA VAL A 264 0.10 10.13 -11.36
C VAL A 264 -0.84 9.94 -12.55
N LYS A 265 -1.74 10.90 -12.79
CA LYS A 265 -2.73 10.85 -13.88
C LYS A 265 -2.06 10.68 -15.25
N LYS A 266 -0.93 11.36 -15.48
CA LYS A 266 -0.13 11.25 -16.71
C LYS A 266 0.45 9.86 -16.98
N THR A 267 0.47 8.96 -16.00
CA THR A 267 1.00 7.60 -16.15
C THR A 267 -0.09 6.56 -16.47
N ALA A 268 -1.35 6.91 -16.31
CA ALA A 268 -2.48 6.06 -16.64
C ALA A 268 -3.03 6.35 -18.05
N LYS A 269 -3.69 5.36 -18.63
CA LYS A 269 -4.34 5.48 -19.94
C LYS A 269 -5.58 6.37 -19.88
N GLU A 270 -6.36 6.25 -18.81
CA GLU A 270 -7.62 6.98 -18.62
C GLU A 270 -7.80 7.40 -17.15
N GLU A 271 -8.78 8.30 -16.93
CA GLU A 271 -9.16 8.76 -15.59
C GLU A 271 -10.59 8.34 -15.27
N ILE A 272 -10.80 7.87 -14.03
CA ILE A 272 -12.13 7.54 -13.50
C ILE A 272 -12.39 8.25 -12.17
N GLU A 273 -13.65 8.47 -11.85
CA GLU A 273 -14.03 9.06 -10.57
C GLU A 273 -14.25 8.00 -9.47
N TYR A 274 -14.76 6.83 -9.87
CA TYR A 274 -15.02 5.71 -8.95
C TYR A 274 -14.67 4.37 -9.59
N VAL A 275 -14.19 3.43 -8.78
CA VAL A 275 -13.77 2.10 -9.25
C VAL A 275 -14.91 1.32 -9.94
N TYR A 276 -16.18 1.48 -9.53
CA TYR A 276 -17.30 0.81 -10.19
C TYR A 276 -17.48 1.22 -11.66
N GLU A 277 -16.91 2.34 -12.11
CA GLU A 277 -16.96 2.77 -13.51
C GLU A 277 -16.15 1.86 -14.44
N LEU A 278 -15.26 1.02 -13.89
CA LEU A 278 -14.56 -0.02 -14.65
C LEU A 278 -15.51 -1.04 -15.29
N GLU A 279 -16.75 -1.13 -14.81
CA GLU A 279 -17.76 -2.05 -15.35
C GLU A 279 -17.97 -1.88 -16.85
N LYS A 280 -17.90 -0.64 -17.36
CA LYS A 280 -18.06 -0.34 -18.80
C LYS A 280 -16.94 -0.92 -19.68
N TYR A 281 -15.74 -1.15 -19.12
CA TYR A 281 -14.60 -1.71 -19.85
C TYR A 281 -14.55 -3.24 -19.84
N MET A 282 -15.37 -3.89 -19.03
CA MET A 282 -15.41 -5.34 -18.93
C MET A 282 -16.19 -5.98 -20.09
N THR A 283 -17.13 -5.23 -20.68
CA THR A 283 -18.03 -5.71 -21.73
C THR A 283 -17.53 -5.40 -23.13
N THR A 284 -16.42 -4.69 -23.27
CA THR A 284 -15.84 -4.41 -24.59
C THR A 284 -15.11 -5.65 -25.08
N LYS A 285 -15.57 -6.16 -26.24
CA LYS A 285 -15.05 -7.36 -26.94
C LYS A 285 -13.62 -7.18 -27.41
#